data_314f541e4f3dc31cf48d69ea2357b7e2
#
_entry.id   314f541e4f3dc31cf48d69ea2357b7e2
#
_cell.length_a   1.000
_cell.length_b   1.000
_cell.length_c   1.000
_cell.angle_alpha   90.00
_cell.angle_beta   90.00
_cell.angle_gamma   90.00
#
_symmetry.space_group_name_H-M   'P 1'
#
loop_
_entity.id
_entity.type
_entity.pdbx_description
1 polymer ?
#
loop_
_entity_poly.entity_id
_entity_poly.type
_entity_poly.pdbx_seq_one_letter_code
_entity_poly.pdbx_strand_id
1 'polypeptide(L)'
;MKYGFIKIASAIPAVKVGDVIFNTQQIEEQIALAEGKGVEIITFPELSVTGYSCQDLFRQQMLLESSEQAVMMLLDLTRKLDIISIVGAPVIAGDLLLNCGIVIQHGQIPVSYTHL
;
A
#
# COMPACT_ATOMS: atom_id res chain seq x y z
N MET A 1 -19.48 1.01 -9.72
CA MET A 1 -19.37 0.92 -11.19
C MET A 1 -20.64 1.46 -11.80
N LYS A 2 -20.52 2.41 -12.73
CA LYS A 2 -21.65 3.02 -13.44
C LYS A 2 -21.59 2.65 -14.91
N TYR A 3 -22.69 2.17 -15.47
CA TYR A 3 -22.83 1.88 -16.91
C TYR A 3 -21.79 0.91 -17.47
N GLY A 4 -21.28 -0.01 -16.64
CA GLY A 4 -20.27 -0.95 -17.07
C GLY A 4 -18.84 -0.41 -17.09
N PHE A 5 -18.58 0.79 -16.58
CA PHE A 5 -17.25 1.39 -16.55
C PHE A 5 -16.71 1.46 -15.13
N ILE A 6 -15.39 1.27 -15.00
CA ILE A 6 -14.66 1.41 -13.75
C ILE A 6 -13.59 2.48 -13.94
N LYS A 7 -13.51 3.43 -12.99
CA LYS A 7 -12.47 4.45 -12.99
C LYS A 7 -11.27 3.97 -12.19
N ILE A 8 -10.12 3.83 -12.86
CA ILE A 8 -8.89 3.29 -12.30
C ILE A 8 -7.83 4.38 -12.31
N ALA A 9 -6.98 4.41 -11.28
CA ALA A 9 -5.82 5.30 -11.21
C ALA A 9 -4.56 4.52 -10.86
N SER A 10 -3.43 4.93 -11.46
CA SER A 10 -2.09 4.53 -11.04
C SER A 10 -1.43 5.74 -10.41
N ALA A 11 -1.00 5.62 -9.16
CA ALA A 11 -0.37 6.70 -8.44
C ALA A 11 1.13 6.45 -8.31
N ILE A 12 1.92 7.51 -8.47
CA ILE A 12 3.37 7.48 -8.25
C ILE A 12 3.66 8.54 -7.18
N PRO A 13 3.50 8.21 -5.90
CA PRO A 13 3.74 9.16 -4.82
C PRO A 13 5.22 9.45 -4.66
N ALA A 14 5.55 10.57 -4.01
CA ALA A 14 6.90 10.82 -3.56
C ALA A 14 7.27 9.75 -2.54
N VAL A 15 8.49 9.21 -2.64
CA VAL A 15 8.96 8.14 -1.79
C VAL A 15 10.33 8.49 -1.22
N LYS A 16 10.52 8.20 0.07
CA LYS A 16 11.83 8.26 0.72
C LYS A 16 12.22 6.87 1.16
N VAL A 17 13.39 6.41 0.73
CA VAL A 17 13.88 5.06 1.04
C VAL A 17 13.97 4.87 2.55
N GLY A 18 13.30 3.84 3.07
CA GLY A 18 13.32 3.50 4.49
C GLY A 18 12.46 4.40 5.38
N ASP A 19 11.89 5.47 4.86
CA ASP A 19 11.02 6.37 5.63
C ASP A 19 9.56 5.95 5.49
N VAL A 20 9.18 4.97 6.29
CA VAL A 20 7.85 4.35 6.23
C VAL A 20 6.74 5.36 6.56
N ILE A 21 6.97 6.23 7.53
CA ILE A 21 5.97 7.23 7.94
C ILE A 21 5.69 8.20 6.80
N PHE A 22 6.75 8.74 6.18
CA PHE A 22 6.60 9.65 5.04
C PHE A 22 5.88 8.95 3.88
N ASN A 23 6.33 7.74 3.53
CA ASN A 23 5.76 7.00 2.41
C ASN A 23 4.28 6.68 2.64
N THR A 24 3.92 6.30 3.86
CA THR A 24 2.53 6.00 4.22
C THR A 24 1.65 7.25 4.12
N GLN A 25 2.14 8.39 4.57
CA GLN A 25 1.41 9.65 4.45
C GLN A 25 1.15 10.02 2.99
N GLN A 26 2.13 9.80 2.11
CA GLN A 26 1.96 10.04 0.68
C GLN A 26 0.91 9.12 0.06
N ILE A 27 0.90 7.86 0.47
CA ILE A 27 -0.12 6.91 0.04
C ILE A 27 -1.50 7.34 0.53
N GLU A 28 -1.63 7.73 1.79
CA GLU A 28 -2.90 8.19 2.38
C GLU A 28 -3.45 9.41 1.63
N GLU A 29 -2.61 10.38 1.32
CA GLU A 29 -3.02 11.57 0.56
C GLU A 29 -3.55 11.20 -0.83
N GLN A 30 -2.87 10.28 -1.51
CA GLN A 30 -3.30 9.86 -2.85
C GLN A 30 -4.62 9.08 -2.81
N ILE A 31 -4.82 8.24 -1.80
CA ILE A 31 -6.07 7.50 -1.62
C ILE A 31 -7.22 8.48 -1.38
N ALA A 32 -7.05 9.44 -0.48
CA ALA A 32 -8.09 10.42 -0.17
C ALA A 32 -8.43 11.27 -1.40
N LEU A 33 -7.43 11.69 -2.15
CA LEU A 33 -7.62 12.47 -3.37
C LEU A 33 -8.38 11.68 -4.44
N ALA A 34 -8.00 10.41 -4.63
CA ALA A 34 -8.64 9.53 -5.59
C ALA A 34 -10.09 9.23 -5.22
N GLU A 35 -10.37 8.98 -3.94
CA GLU A 35 -11.73 8.77 -3.44
C GLU A 35 -12.61 9.99 -3.76
N GLY A 36 -12.09 11.19 -3.54
CA GLY A 36 -12.81 12.42 -3.84
C GLY A 36 -13.09 12.61 -5.33
N LYS A 37 -12.33 11.98 -6.21
CA LYS A 37 -12.50 12.04 -7.67
C LYS A 37 -13.33 10.88 -8.22
N GLY A 38 -13.86 10.03 -7.37
CA GLY A 38 -14.67 8.89 -7.80
C GLY A 38 -13.88 7.73 -8.38
N VAL A 39 -12.58 7.65 -8.10
CA VAL A 39 -11.75 6.52 -8.50
C VAL A 39 -12.18 5.29 -7.71
N GLU A 40 -12.34 4.16 -8.38
CA GLU A 40 -12.78 2.92 -7.75
C GLU A 40 -11.61 1.99 -7.38
N ILE A 41 -10.52 2.03 -8.16
CA ILE A 41 -9.32 1.25 -7.89
C ILE A 41 -8.10 2.15 -8.08
N ILE A 42 -7.24 2.21 -7.07
CA ILE A 42 -5.95 2.90 -7.14
C ILE A 42 -4.82 1.91 -6.88
N THR A 43 -3.78 1.97 -7.72
CA THR A 43 -2.60 1.11 -7.58
C THR A 43 -1.37 1.96 -7.31
N PHE A 44 -0.47 1.42 -6.49
CA PHE A 44 0.80 2.04 -6.13
C PHE A 44 1.97 1.18 -6.61
N PRO A 45 3.16 1.76 -6.76
CA PRO A 45 4.33 1.00 -7.19
C PRO A 45 4.70 -0.11 -6.22
N GLU A 46 5.44 -1.07 -6.72
CA GLU A 46 6.04 -2.13 -5.92
C GLU A 46 6.86 -1.52 -4.78
N LEU A 47 6.73 -2.10 -3.56
CA LEU A 47 7.41 -1.64 -2.35
C LEU A 47 7.16 -0.16 -2.03
N SER A 48 5.97 0.35 -2.31
CA SER A 48 5.65 1.77 -2.12
C SER A 48 5.70 2.21 -0.65
N VAL A 49 5.50 1.30 0.28
CA VAL A 49 5.55 1.62 1.72
C VAL A 49 6.98 1.92 2.18
N THR A 50 7.97 1.17 1.68
CA THR A 50 9.36 1.29 2.14
C THR A 50 10.29 1.98 1.16
N GLY A 51 9.92 2.04 -0.11
CA GLY A 51 10.77 2.50 -1.20
C GLY A 51 11.53 1.35 -1.84
N TYR A 52 11.62 1.40 -3.15
CA TYR A 52 12.14 0.27 -3.94
C TYR A 52 13.60 -0.05 -3.66
N SER A 53 14.41 0.94 -3.34
CA SER A 53 15.87 0.81 -3.27
C SER A 53 16.42 0.39 -1.90
N CYS A 54 15.56 -0.01 -0.94
CA CYS A 54 16.00 -0.29 0.42
C CYS A 54 16.17 -1.79 0.72
N GLN A 55 16.71 -2.57 -0.24
CA GLN A 55 16.82 -4.02 -0.12
C GLN A 55 17.59 -4.48 1.13
N ASP A 56 18.71 -3.82 1.44
CA ASP A 56 19.52 -4.19 2.61
C ASP A 56 18.81 -3.87 3.92
N LEU A 57 17.94 -2.87 3.92
CA LEU A 57 17.18 -2.45 5.10
C LEU A 57 16.03 -3.40 5.41
N PHE A 58 15.56 -4.20 4.45
CA PHE A 58 14.45 -5.14 4.66
C PHE A 58 14.76 -6.18 5.72
N ARG A 59 16.03 -6.43 6.00
CA ARG A 59 16.46 -7.38 7.02
C ARG A 59 16.40 -6.80 8.44
N GLN A 60 16.19 -5.50 8.55
CA GLN A 60 16.06 -4.85 9.84
C GLN A 60 14.66 -5.07 10.38
N GLN A 61 14.57 -5.72 11.53
CA GLN A 61 13.30 -6.04 12.13
C GLN A 61 12.44 -4.79 12.39
N MET A 62 13.08 -3.71 12.79
CA MET A 62 12.42 -2.44 13.05
C MET A 62 11.70 -1.89 11.81
N LEU A 63 12.31 -2.01 10.64
CA LEU A 63 11.71 -1.58 9.38
C LEU A 63 10.48 -2.42 9.03
N LEU A 64 10.57 -3.73 9.26
CA LEU A 64 9.48 -4.65 8.98
C LEU A 64 8.28 -4.41 9.91
N GLU A 65 8.54 -4.17 11.19
CA GLU A 65 7.51 -3.83 12.15
C GLU A 65 6.84 -2.51 11.80
N SER A 66 7.61 -1.51 11.37
CA SER A 66 7.07 -0.23 10.93
C SER A 66 6.21 -0.39 9.68
N SER A 67 6.59 -1.28 8.76
CA SER A 67 5.79 -1.58 7.57
C SER A 67 4.45 -2.21 7.92
N GLU A 68 4.43 -3.13 8.88
CA GLU A 68 3.19 -3.73 9.35
C GLU A 68 2.27 -2.69 9.97
N GLN A 69 2.81 -1.81 10.80
CA GLN A 69 2.04 -0.72 11.40
C GLN A 69 1.50 0.23 10.35
N ALA A 70 2.28 0.53 9.32
CA ALA A 70 1.86 1.36 8.20
C ALA A 70 0.66 0.77 7.46
N VAL A 71 0.70 -0.53 7.19
CA VAL A 71 -0.42 -1.23 6.56
C VAL A 71 -1.66 -1.15 7.45
N MET A 72 -1.51 -1.32 8.76
CA MET A 72 -2.63 -1.19 9.69
C MET A 72 -3.21 0.22 9.69
N MET A 73 -2.38 1.25 9.57
CA MET A 73 -2.86 2.63 9.43
C MET A 73 -3.68 2.82 8.16
N LEU A 74 -3.24 2.22 7.05
CA LEU A 74 -3.99 2.26 5.80
C LEU A 74 -5.32 1.51 5.91
N LEU A 75 -5.35 0.41 6.62
CA LEU A 75 -6.59 -0.30 6.90
C LEU A 75 -7.58 0.58 7.68
N ASP A 76 -7.08 1.30 8.67
CA ASP A 76 -7.93 2.21 9.46
C ASP A 76 -8.49 3.36 8.62
N LEU A 77 -7.62 3.98 7.80
CA LEU A 77 -8.04 5.06 6.91
C LEU A 77 -9.14 4.62 5.94
N THR A 78 -8.99 3.42 5.37
CA THR A 78 -9.89 2.93 4.31
C THR A 78 -11.16 2.29 4.83
N ARG A 79 -11.35 2.21 6.14
CA ARG A 79 -12.48 1.52 6.75
C ARG A 79 -13.83 2.00 6.23
N LYS A 80 -13.97 3.31 6.01
CA LYS A 80 -15.22 3.95 5.55
C LYS A 80 -15.19 4.34 4.08
N LEU A 81 -14.16 3.95 3.36
CA LEU A 81 -14.01 4.27 1.95
C LEU A 81 -14.35 3.07 1.08
N ASP A 82 -14.92 3.34 -0.09
CA ASP A 82 -15.27 2.26 -1.04
C ASP A 82 -14.14 1.93 -2.00
N ILE A 83 -13.13 2.81 -2.10
CA ILE A 83 -12.01 2.62 -3.04
C ILE A 83 -11.21 1.37 -2.70
N ILE A 84 -10.79 0.63 -3.73
CA ILE A 84 -9.88 -0.49 -3.61
C ILE A 84 -8.46 0.06 -3.81
N SER A 85 -7.58 -0.17 -2.83
CA SER A 85 -6.19 0.30 -2.88
C SER A 85 -5.25 -0.90 -2.93
N ILE A 86 -4.26 -0.85 -3.84
CA ILE A 86 -3.25 -1.90 -3.98
C ILE A 86 -1.90 -1.27 -3.67
N VAL A 87 -1.27 -1.68 -2.58
CA VAL A 87 0.02 -1.14 -2.11
C VAL A 87 1.08 -2.23 -2.09
N GLY A 88 2.34 -1.83 -2.23
CA GLY A 88 3.48 -2.74 -2.15
C GLY A 88 4.18 -2.61 -0.80
N ALA A 89 4.46 -3.73 -0.16
CA ALA A 89 5.16 -3.77 1.13
C ALA A 89 5.93 -5.08 1.29
N PRO A 90 7.06 -5.06 2.03
CA PRO A 90 7.74 -6.28 2.40
C PRO A 90 7.00 -6.97 3.55
N VAL A 91 6.94 -8.29 3.50
CA VAL A 91 6.28 -9.11 4.51
C VAL A 91 7.18 -10.30 4.84
N ILE A 92 7.30 -10.64 6.12
CA ILE A 92 7.95 -11.88 6.53
C ILE A 92 6.88 -12.94 6.70
N ALA A 93 7.11 -14.08 6.03
CA ALA A 93 6.29 -15.27 6.19
C ALA A 93 7.22 -16.44 6.52
N GLY A 94 7.20 -16.88 7.78
CA GLY A 94 8.18 -17.86 8.27
C GLY A 94 9.59 -17.29 8.18
N ASP A 95 10.47 -17.96 7.45
CA ASP A 95 11.85 -17.52 7.24
C ASP A 95 12.05 -16.73 5.95
N LEU A 96 10.97 -16.49 5.19
CA LEU A 96 11.03 -15.81 3.91
C LEU A 96 10.67 -14.35 4.02
N LEU A 97 11.46 -13.52 3.35
CA LEU A 97 11.15 -12.12 3.12
C LEU A 97 10.48 -12.02 1.75
N LEU A 98 9.24 -11.57 1.73
CA LEU A 98 8.42 -11.52 0.52
C LEU A 98 8.11 -10.07 0.14
N ASN A 99 8.13 -9.81 -1.16
CA ASN A 99 7.64 -8.57 -1.73
C ASN A 99 6.18 -8.78 -2.11
N CYS A 100 5.26 -8.12 -1.38
CA CYS A 100 3.84 -8.37 -1.53
C CYS A 100 3.10 -7.19 -2.12
N GLY A 101 2.13 -7.49 -3.00
CA GLY A 101 1.07 -6.56 -3.33
C GLY A 101 -0.11 -6.84 -2.38
N ILE A 102 -0.56 -5.81 -1.70
CA ILE A 102 -1.63 -5.92 -0.70
C ILE A 102 -2.83 -5.16 -1.19
N VAL A 103 -3.95 -5.86 -1.36
CA VAL A 103 -5.23 -5.26 -1.75
C VAL A 103 -5.99 -4.89 -0.49
N ILE A 104 -6.38 -3.62 -0.39
CA ILE A 104 -7.05 -3.08 0.79
C ILE A 104 -8.40 -2.50 0.38
N GLN A 105 -9.46 -2.86 1.09
CA GLN A 105 -10.79 -2.26 0.93
C GLN A 105 -11.57 -2.37 2.24
N HIS A 106 -12.28 -1.31 2.60
CA HIS A 106 -13.15 -1.28 3.79
C HIS A 106 -12.42 -1.69 5.09
N GLY A 107 -11.15 -1.32 5.22
CA GLY A 107 -10.35 -1.66 6.39
C GLY A 107 -9.94 -3.13 6.47
N GLN A 108 -9.99 -3.86 5.36
CA GLN A 108 -9.67 -5.28 5.30
C GLN A 108 -8.71 -5.58 4.16
N ILE A 109 -8.01 -6.70 4.27
CA ILE A 109 -7.15 -7.22 3.21
C ILE A 109 -7.83 -8.46 2.61
N PRO A 110 -8.69 -8.27 1.58
CA PRO A 110 -9.36 -9.42 0.97
C PRO A 110 -8.40 -10.33 0.22
N VAL A 111 -7.31 -9.76 -0.34
CA VAL A 111 -6.34 -10.51 -1.14
C VAL A 111 -4.94 -9.94 -0.91
N SER A 112 -3.95 -10.82 -0.88
CA SER A 112 -2.55 -10.43 -0.99
C SER A 112 -1.84 -11.38 -1.95
N TYR A 113 -0.84 -10.88 -2.66
CA TYR A 113 -0.05 -11.70 -3.58
C TYR A 113 1.42 -11.28 -3.50
N THR A 114 2.31 -12.21 -3.85
CA THR A 114 3.75 -12.01 -3.77
C THR A 114 4.35 -11.90 -5.17
N HIS A 115 5.39 -11.05 -5.27
CA HIS A 115 6.29 -11.00 -6.42
C HIS A 115 7.64 -11.57 -5.99
N LEU A 116 8.14 -12.46 -6.76
CA LEU A 116 9.46 -13.05 -6.54
C LEU A 116 10.51 -12.36 -7.40
#